data_33ffee034832a0a639478cbabefb36d8
#
_entry.id   33ffee034832a0a639478cbabefb36d8
#
_cell.length_a   1.000
_cell.length_b   1.000
_cell.length_c   1.000
_cell.angle_alpha   90.00
_cell.angle_beta   90.00
_cell.angle_gamma   90.00
#
_symmetry.space_group_name_H-M   'P 1'
#
loop_
_entity.id
_entity.type
_entity.pdbx_description
1 polymer ?
#
loop_
_entity_poly.entity_id
_entity_poly.type
_entity_poly.pdbx_seq_one_letter_code
_entity_poly.pdbx_strand_id
1 'polypeptide(L)'
;HLEGKSLVPVLKNETNLKENDVFMEWNGASPDLPDRFLGSDEINTMLSFPYRSIVSERWKLNLSSKDQGELFNLDEDPFEQDNLFNSPKQKDRVQSLKDKIHKWQLETGDTAPIPD
;
A
#
# COMPACT_ATOMS: atom_id res chain seq x y z
N HIS A 1 3.00 11.39 18.49
CA HIS A 1 3.41 12.01 17.24
C HIS A 1 2.37 11.68 16.18
N LEU A 2 1.71 12.69 15.64
CA LEU A 2 0.72 12.50 14.59
C LEU A 2 1.45 12.60 13.23
N GLU A 3 1.35 11.54 12.44
CA GLU A 3 1.79 11.56 11.05
C GLU A 3 0.74 12.30 10.22
N GLY A 4 1.17 13.30 9.49
CA GLY A 4 0.28 14.05 8.62
C GLY A 4 0.80 15.44 8.31
N LYS A 5 0.27 16.02 7.25
CA LYS A 5 0.59 17.39 6.84
C LYS A 5 -0.59 18.30 7.16
N SER A 6 -0.29 19.52 7.60
CA SER A 6 -1.34 20.53 7.78
C SER A 6 -2.04 20.82 6.47
N LEU A 7 -3.37 20.81 6.48
CA LEU A 7 -4.20 21.18 5.33
C LEU A 7 -4.42 22.69 5.20
N VAL A 8 -3.96 23.50 6.15
CA VAL A 8 -4.14 24.95 6.13
C VAL A 8 -3.59 25.59 4.86
N PRO A 9 -2.38 25.26 4.35
CA PRO A 9 -1.89 25.80 3.09
C PRO A 9 -2.75 25.40 1.88
N VAL A 10 -3.33 24.18 1.88
CA VAL A 10 -4.25 23.73 0.82
C VAL A 10 -5.54 24.55 0.84
N LEU A 11 -6.11 24.76 2.03
CA LEU A 11 -7.34 25.58 2.20
C LEU A 11 -7.11 27.04 1.80
N LYS A 12 -5.89 27.54 1.88
CA LYS A 12 -5.49 28.89 1.43
C LYS A 12 -5.04 28.93 -0.03
N ASN A 13 -5.12 27.84 -0.78
CA ASN A 13 -4.61 27.70 -2.15
C ASN A 13 -3.11 28.01 -2.30
N GLU A 14 -2.32 27.85 -1.24
CA GLU A 14 -0.87 28.05 -1.24
C GLU A 14 -0.09 26.82 -1.73
N THR A 15 -0.71 25.65 -1.67
CA THR A 15 -0.16 24.36 -2.13
C THR A 15 -1.27 23.39 -2.50
N ASN A 16 -0.89 22.21 -2.97
CA ASN A 16 -1.81 21.10 -3.25
C ASN A 16 -1.27 19.78 -2.64
N LEU A 17 -2.07 18.71 -2.70
CA LEU A 17 -1.73 17.40 -2.15
C LEU A 17 -1.14 16.42 -3.19
N LYS A 18 -0.78 16.88 -4.40
CA LYS A 18 -0.30 15.99 -5.46
C LYS A 18 0.96 15.20 -5.11
N GLU A 19 1.81 15.76 -4.23
CA GLU A 19 3.03 15.11 -3.77
C GLU A 19 2.86 14.47 -2.37
N ASN A 20 1.62 14.31 -1.91
CA ASN A 20 1.36 13.68 -0.62
C ASN A 20 1.25 12.17 -0.81
N ASP A 21 2.28 11.45 -0.36
CA ASP A 21 2.25 10.00 -0.31
C ASP A 21 1.40 9.53 0.87
N VAL A 22 0.50 8.58 0.63
CA VAL A 22 -0.32 7.95 1.66
C VAL A 22 0.13 6.50 1.82
N PHE A 23 0.58 6.16 3.02
CA PHE A 23 0.96 4.79 3.37
C PHE A 23 -0.17 4.11 4.14
N MET A 24 -0.40 2.84 3.83
CA MET A 24 -1.40 2.01 4.49
C MET A 24 -0.75 0.69 4.90
N GLU A 25 -1.07 0.25 6.10
CA GLU A 25 -0.60 -1.02 6.63
C GLU A 25 -1.78 -1.93 6.99
N TRP A 26 -1.61 -3.20 6.68
CA TRP A 26 -2.44 -4.28 7.17
C TRP A 26 -1.53 -5.33 7.79
N ASN A 27 -1.73 -5.64 9.05
CA ASN A 27 -0.87 -6.56 9.81
C ASN A 27 -1.42 -7.98 9.90
N GLY A 28 -2.45 -8.27 9.13
CA GLY A 28 -3.16 -9.53 9.17
C GLY A 28 -4.33 -9.53 10.17
N ALA A 29 -5.23 -10.50 10.00
CA ALA A 29 -6.32 -10.73 10.93
C ALA A 29 -5.78 -11.28 12.25
N SER A 30 -6.40 -10.89 13.36
CA SER A 30 -6.08 -11.47 14.67
C SER A 30 -6.36 -12.98 14.67
N PRO A 31 -5.45 -13.82 15.22
CA PRO A 31 -5.70 -15.24 15.38
C PRO A 31 -6.90 -15.54 16.31
N ASP A 32 -7.35 -14.55 17.07
CA ASP A 32 -8.49 -14.69 17.99
C ASP A 32 -9.86 -14.43 17.33
N LEU A 33 -9.89 -14.18 15.99
CA LEU A 33 -11.16 -14.05 15.29
C LEU A 33 -11.91 -15.39 15.29
N PRO A 34 -13.20 -15.39 15.66
CA PRO A 34 -13.98 -16.62 15.68
C PRO A 34 -14.06 -17.24 14.28
N ASP A 35 -13.87 -18.58 14.20
CA ASP A 35 -13.88 -19.36 12.95
C ASP A 35 -15.10 -19.11 12.06
N ARG A 36 -16.22 -18.71 12.65
CA ARG A 36 -17.46 -18.41 11.92
C ARG A 36 -17.39 -17.22 10.95
N PHE A 37 -16.35 -16.38 11.06
CA PHE A 37 -16.15 -15.22 10.18
C PHE A 37 -15.17 -15.50 9.06
N LEU A 38 -14.46 -16.59 9.15
CA LEU A 38 -13.36 -16.91 8.27
C LEU A 38 -13.78 -18.15 7.48
N GLY A 39 -14.05 -18.01 6.21
CA GLY A 39 -14.51 -19.10 5.33
C GLY A 39 -13.59 -20.32 5.35
N SER A 40 -12.95 -20.65 4.23
CA SER A 40 -11.99 -21.75 4.16
C SER A 40 -10.65 -21.42 4.84
N ASP A 41 -9.86 -22.45 5.18
CA ASP A 41 -8.49 -22.29 5.71
C ASP A 41 -7.59 -21.47 4.78
N GLU A 42 -7.85 -21.50 3.47
CA GLU A 42 -7.15 -20.69 2.47
C GLU A 42 -7.41 -19.20 2.69
N ILE A 43 -8.66 -18.81 2.90
CA ILE A 43 -9.03 -17.41 3.19
C ILE A 43 -8.40 -16.96 4.49
N ASN A 44 -8.44 -17.80 5.53
CA ASN A 44 -7.81 -17.49 6.82
C ASN A 44 -6.31 -17.28 6.67
N THR A 45 -5.66 -18.12 5.89
CA THR A 45 -4.24 -18.00 5.60
C THR A 45 -3.93 -16.69 4.87
N MET A 46 -4.71 -16.33 3.85
CA MET A 46 -4.53 -15.07 3.10
C MET A 46 -4.74 -13.84 3.98
N LEU A 47 -5.74 -13.86 4.86
CA LEU A 47 -6.02 -12.74 5.77
C LEU A 47 -4.95 -12.56 6.87
N SER A 48 -4.09 -13.55 7.10
CA SER A 48 -3.02 -13.46 8.11
C SER A 48 -1.75 -12.76 7.63
N PHE A 49 -1.64 -12.44 6.33
CA PHE A 49 -0.42 -11.85 5.79
C PHE A 49 -0.39 -10.33 5.94
N PRO A 50 0.77 -9.77 6.29
CA PRO A 50 0.93 -8.32 6.27
C PRO A 50 0.99 -7.80 4.85
N TYR A 51 0.32 -6.66 4.63
CA TYR A 51 0.41 -5.86 3.41
C TYR A 51 0.94 -4.48 3.74
N ARG A 52 1.72 -3.94 2.81
CA ARG A 52 2.14 -2.54 2.82
C ARG A 52 1.79 -1.92 1.49
N SER A 53 1.11 -0.80 1.57
CA SER A 53 0.61 -0.12 0.39
C SER A 53 1.03 1.34 0.40
N ILE A 54 1.20 1.89 -0.78
CA ILE A 54 1.41 3.32 -0.99
C ILE A 54 0.47 3.81 -2.09
N VAL A 55 -0.15 4.97 -1.85
CA VAL A 55 -0.74 5.79 -2.91
C VAL A 55 0.11 7.03 -3.06
N SER A 56 0.69 7.20 -4.24
CA SER A 56 1.53 8.33 -4.61
C SER A 56 1.02 8.88 -5.94
N GLU A 57 0.57 10.14 -5.94
CA GLU A 57 -0.14 10.75 -7.06
C GLU A 57 -1.36 9.90 -7.46
N ARG A 58 -1.32 9.31 -8.67
CA ARG A 58 -2.37 8.43 -9.23
C ARG A 58 -2.05 6.94 -9.11
N TRP A 59 -0.89 6.60 -8.55
CA TRP A 59 -0.41 5.22 -8.51
C TRP A 59 -0.62 4.60 -7.14
N LYS A 60 -1.15 3.39 -7.14
CA LYS A 60 -1.27 2.55 -5.94
C LYS A 60 -0.42 1.30 -6.10
N LEU A 61 0.48 1.06 -5.17
CA LEU A 61 1.26 -0.16 -5.06
C LEU A 61 0.87 -0.91 -3.79
N ASN A 62 0.53 -2.18 -3.93
CA ASN A 62 0.31 -3.10 -2.80
C ASN A 62 1.39 -4.19 -2.81
N LEU A 63 2.02 -4.42 -1.68
CA LEU A 63 3.05 -5.43 -1.51
C LEU A 63 2.74 -6.35 -0.34
N SER A 64 2.96 -7.65 -0.53
CA SER A 64 3.01 -8.65 0.52
C SER A 64 4.09 -9.69 0.18
N SER A 65 4.80 -10.20 1.18
CA SER A 65 5.81 -11.25 0.99
C SER A 65 5.21 -12.61 0.63
N LYS A 66 3.90 -12.77 0.75
CA LYS A 66 3.18 -14.04 0.58
C LYS A 66 2.18 -14.02 -0.58
N ASP A 67 2.03 -12.87 -1.21
CA ASP A 67 1.10 -12.70 -2.33
C ASP A 67 1.79 -11.93 -3.46
N GLN A 68 1.18 -11.95 -4.64
CA GLN A 68 1.69 -11.17 -5.76
C GLN A 68 1.62 -9.66 -5.46
N GLY A 69 2.56 -8.90 -6.01
CA GLY A 69 2.48 -7.45 -5.98
C GLY A 69 1.37 -6.95 -6.91
N GLU A 70 0.83 -5.79 -6.58
CA GLU A 70 -0.21 -5.14 -7.39
C GLU A 70 0.15 -3.67 -7.62
N LEU A 71 0.03 -3.23 -8.86
CA LEU A 71 0.20 -1.83 -9.26
C LEU A 71 -1.00 -1.38 -10.08
N PHE A 72 -1.63 -0.29 -9.67
CA PHE A 72 -2.78 0.30 -10.37
C PHE A 72 -2.55 1.77 -10.69
N ASN A 73 -3.08 2.21 -11.85
CA ASN A 73 -3.20 3.63 -12.19
C ASN A 73 -4.64 4.07 -11.88
N LEU A 74 -4.84 4.72 -10.78
CA LEU A 74 -6.18 5.08 -10.28
C LEU A 74 -6.93 6.10 -11.15
N ASP A 75 -6.24 6.85 -12.02
CA ASP A 75 -6.89 7.77 -12.96
C ASP A 75 -7.49 7.02 -14.16
N GLU A 76 -6.82 5.97 -14.63
CA GLU A 76 -7.26 5.16 -15.78
C GLU A 76 -8.10 3.96 -15.34
N ASP A 77 -7.80 3.44 -14.14
CA ASP A 77 -8.43 2.25 -13.57
C ASP A 77 -8.83 2.49 -12.10
N PRO A 78 -9.88 3.30 -11.86
CA PRO A 78 -10.34 3.63 -10.50
C PRO A 78 -10.92 2.42 -9.74
N PHE A 79 -11.22 1.33 -10.43
CA PHE A 79 -11.76 0.09 -9.84
C PHE A 79 -10.71 -1.00 -9.65
N GLU A 80 -9.42 -0.71 -9.92
CA GLU A 80 -8.30 -1.61 -9.67
C GLU A 80 -8.46 -2.99 -10.34
N GLN A 81 -8.85 -3.01 -11.61
CA GLN A 81 -9.12 -4.23 -12.37
C GLN A 81 -7.93 -4.71 -13.19
N ASP A 82 -7.00 -3.82 -13.53
CA ASP A 82 -5.85 -4.11 -14.39
C ASP A 82 -4.53 -4.00 -13.60
N ASN A 83 -4.04 -5.14 -13.12
CA ASN A 83 -2.79 -5.19 -12.36
C ASN A 83 -1.58 -5.02 -13.27
N LEU A 84 -0.91 -3.88 -13.18
CA LEU A 84 0.24 -3.49 -13.98
C LEU A 84 1.59 -3.87 -13.36
N PHE A 85 1.61 -4.58 -12.23
CA PHE A 85 2.84 -4.88 -11.47
C PHE A 85 3.91 -5.57 -12.31
N ASN A 86 3.51 -6.52 -13.14
CA ASN A 86 4.41 -7.30 -14.01
C ASN A 86 4.65 -6.65 -15.37
N SER A 87 4.10 -5.47 -15.63
CA SER A 87 4.31 -4.76 -16.90
C SER A 87 5.74 -4.26 -17.01
N PRO A 88 6.49 -4.63 -18.08
CA PRO A 88 7.87 -4.17 -18.26
C PRO A 88 8.00 -2.64 -18.29
N LYS A 89 6.97 -1.95 -18.77
CA LYS A 89 6.92 -0.48 -18.84
C LYS A 89 6.82 0.19 -17.47
N GLN A 90 6.37 -0.55 -16.45
CA GLN A 90 6.14 -0.03 -15.11
C GLN A 90 7.24 -0.43 -14.10
N LYS A 91 8.26 -1.18 -14.54
CA LYS A 91 9.31 -1.69 -13.67
C LYS A 91 9.98 -0.61 -12.82
N ASP A 92 10.37 0.51 -13.43
CA ASP A 92 11.04 1.62 -12.72
C ASP A 92 10.08 2.29 -11.73
N ARG A 93 8.79 2.37 -12.06
CA ARG A 93 7.76 2.90 -11.17
C ARG A 93 7.54 1.99 -9.96
N VAL A 94 7.41 0.69 -10.19
CA VAL A 94 7.32 -0.29 -9.10
C VAL A 94 8.51 -0.13 -8.16
N GLN A 95 9.73 -0.03 -8.69
CA GLN A 95 10.94 0.12 -7.88
C GLN A 95 10.92 1.43 -7.09
N SER A 96 10.59 2.54 -7.72
CA SER A 96 10.50 3.84 -7.04
C SER A 96 9.48 3.84 -5.89
N LEU A 97 8.31 3.21 -6.08
CA LEU A 97 7.30 3.11 -5.03
C LEU A 97 7.70 2.14 -3.91
N LYS A 98 8.39 1.05 -4.23
CA LYS A 98 9.01 0.16 -3.23
C LYS A 98 10.01 0.92 -2.36
N ASP A 99 10.88 1.71 -2.96
CA ASP A 99 11.88 2.51 -2.25
C ASP A 99 11.23 3.49 -1.26
N LYS A 100 10.08 4.07 -1.65
CA LYS A 100 9.29 4.93 -0.76
C LYS A 100 8.72 4.14 0.43
N ILE A 101 8.20 2.92 0.21
CA ILE A 101 7.71 2.05 1.30
C ILE A 101 8.86 1.69 2.24
N HIS A 102 10.02 1.26 1.72
CA HIS A 102 11.18 0.95 2.54
C HIS A 102 11.65 2.14 3.38
N LYS A 103 11.70 3.33 2.78
CA LYS A 103 12.04 4.55 3.51
C LYS A 103 11.06 4.81 4.65
N TRP A 104 9.76 4.71 4.37
CA TRP A 104 8.72 4.87 5.38
C TRP A 104 8.85 3.83 6.50
N GLN A 105 9.13 2.55 6.18
CA GLN A 105 9.38 1.51 7.16
C GLN A 105 10.56 1.87 8.09
N LEU A 106 11.65 2.38 7.54
CA LEU A 106 12.81 2.82 8.33
C LEU A 106 12.46 4.00 9.25
N GLU A 107 11.67 4.94 8.79
CA GLU A 107 11.27 6.13 9.54
C GLU A 107 10.29 5.81 10.67
N THR A 108 9.42 4.82 10.46
CA THR A 108 8.36 4.43 11.43
C THR A 108 8.76 3.26 12.33
N GLY A 109 9.86 2.57 12.00
CA GLY A 109 10.28 1.35 12.69
C GLY A 109 9.42 0.13 12.31
N ASP A 110 8.71 0.18 11.16
CA ASP A 110 7.95 -0.95 10.67
C ASP A 110 8.86 -2.07 10.17
N THR A 111 8.60 -3.29 10.60
CA THR A 111 9.42 -4.48 10.30
C THR A 111 8.69 -5.54 9.48
N ALA A 112 7.50 -5.22 8.97
CA ALA A 112 6.76 -6.17 8.15
C ALA A 112 7.57 -6.57 6.90
N PRO A 113 7.68 -7.88 6.61
CA PRO A 113 8.41 -8.33 5.43
C PRO A 113 7.66 -7.94 4.15
N ILE A 114 8.34 -7.28 3.26
CA ILE A 114 7.86 -7.01 1.90
C ILE A 114 8.86 -7.60 0.90
N PRO A 115 8.44 -7.94 -0.32
CA PRO A 115 9.34 -8.48 -1.34
C PRO A 115 10.36 -7.44 -1.81
N ASP A 116 11.57 -7.89 -2.03
CA ASP A 116 12.66 -7.08 -2.60
C ASP A 116 12.34 -6.57 -4.01
#